data_30fe3999a0f7f6d769ecf5892424713c
#
_entry.id   30fe3999a0f7f6d769ecf5892424713c
#
_cell.length_a   1.000
_cell.length_b   1.000
_cell.length_c   1.000
_cell.angle_alpha   90.00
_cell.angle_beta   90.00
_cell.angle_gamma   90.00
#
_symmetry.space_group_name_H-M   'P 1'
#
loop_
_entity.id
_entity.type
_entity.pdbx_description
1 polymer ?
#
loop_
_entity_poly.entity_id
_entity_poly.type
_entity_poly.pdbx_seq_one_letter_code
_entity_poly.pdbx_strand_id
1 'polypeptide(L)'
;MRSKLSILSLITLIVFVIAGCSNDVTEKEGKEGKIVLSPKSDDIKGKVLFDSAHGQTAGSADWVINGGFSDFADALTKENYEVTDLGYNQLLNYDKMKDYEVVVIPEANNPLKASEQDAIEQYVKSGGSILMISDHYNADRNFNRYDSSEVMNGYRRGAFDNPTKGMNAEESSSDKMKDVQSRDFLNEVFGLRFRYNALGNIKVDDLADEKDSFGITKGVKAVSMHAGSTIAITDPDKAKGVAFVPKLSKDDAWNHAVDQGIYNGGGRNEGPYIAVSKVSKGKGAFIGDSSMVEDKSPKYKREDNGETKKTYDGFKEEDNQKMIMQIVDWLNKKDDDQDLSTMNVHLDDKTNLLNFEQPENSRENEKEPWGTPKQGYKWYDSSTYA
;
A
#
# COMPACT_ATOMS: atom_id res chain seq x y z
N MET A 1 34.74 15.59 -57.29
CA MET A 1 35.02 14.56 -56.28
C MET A 1 34.79 15.15 -54.91
N ARG A 2 33.68 14.84 -54.27
CA ARG A 2 33.35 15.20 -52.86
C ARG A 2 33.03 13.91 -52.12
N SER A 3 33.88 13.53 -51.17
CA SER A 3 33.74 12.36 -50.35
C SER A 3 32.65 12.61 -49.28
N LYS A 4 31.69 11.69 -49.16
CA LYS A 4 30.72 11.68 -48.10
C LYS A 4 31.34 10.96 -46.88
N LEU A 5 31.54 11.69 -45.79
CA LEU A 5 31.90 11.12 -44.49
C LEU A 5 30.62 10.64 -43.80
N SER A 6 30.51 9.34 -43.60
CA SER A 6 29.46 8.75 -42.78
C SER A 6 29.86 8.86 -41.31
N ILE A 7 29.09 9.61 -40.55
CA ILE A 7 29.25 9.67 -39.08
C ILE A 7 28.53 8.46 -38.50
N LEU A 8 29.30 7.52 -38.01
CA LEU A 8 28.81 6.37 -37.22
C LEU A 8 28.60 6.85 -35.79
N SER A 9 27.35 7.03 -35.40
CA SER A 9 26.99 7.39 -34.01
C SER A 9 27.21 6.19 -33.10
N LEU A 10 28.25 6.23 -32.29
CA LEU A 10 28.54 5.24 -31.27
C LEU A 10 27.69 5.57 -30.03
N ILE A 11 26.60 4.84 -29.84
CA ILE A 11 25.83 4.92 -28.60
C ILE A 11 26.62 4.20 -27.51
N THR A 12 27.25 4.97 -26.66
CA THR A 12 27.95 4.46 -25.49
C THR A 12 26.90 4.12 -24.43
N LEU A 13 26.68 2.83 -24.21
CA LEU A 13 25.86 2.31 -23.13
C LEU A 13 26.62 2.55 -21.81
N ILE A 14 26.18 3.53 -21.01
CA ILE A 14 26.73 3.75 -19.67
C ILE A 14 26.00 2.80 -18.73
N VAL A 15 26.67 1.72 -18.36
CA VAL A 15 26.23 0.83 -17.28
C VAL A 15 26.64 1.49 -15.98
N PHE A 16 25.69 2.04 -15.22
CA PHE A 16 25.92 2.42 -13.83
C PHE A 16 25.94 1.16 -12.98
N VAL A 17 27.12 0.70 -12.64
CA VAL A 17 27.28 -0.29 -11.58
C VAL A 17 27.22 0.45 -10.24
N ILE A 18 26.09 0.42 -9.57
CA ILE A 18 25.98 0.84 -8.17
C ILE A 18 26.52 -0.31 -7.35
N ALA A 19 27.76 -0.18 -6.87
CA ALA A 19 28.36 -1.10 -5.92
C ALA A 19 27.77 -0.85 -4.52
N GLY A 20 26.55 -1.36 -4.29
CA GLY A 20 25.99 -1.59 -2.96
C GLY A 20 26.20 -3.05 -2.61
N CYS A 21 26.76 -3.35 -1.46
CA CYS A 21 27.05 -4.71 -1.00
C CYS A 21 25.78 -5.51 -0.74
N SER A 22 25.20 -6.13 -1.77
CA SER A 22 24.41 -7.35 -1.63
C SER A 22 24.59 -8.17 -2.91
N ASN A 23 25.35 -9.26 -2.81
CA ASN A 23 25.73 -10.10 -3.95
C ASN A 23 24.64 -11.10 -4.39
N ASP A 24 23.38 -10.92 -4.00
CA ASP A 24 22.35 -11.96 -4.08
C ASP A 24 21.18 -11.66 -5.05
N VAL A 25 21.11 -10.45 -5.64
CA VAL A 25 19.99 -10.03 -6.47
C VAL A 25 20.47 -9.59 -7.85
N THR A 26 19.76 -10.01 -8.91
CA THR A 26 19.99 -9.53 -10.28
C THR A 26 18.87 -8.57 -10.66
N GLU A 27 19.16 -7.28 -10.77
CA GLU A 27 18.23 -6.28 -11.28
C GLU A 27 18.29 -6.27 -12.82
N LYS A 28 17.12 -6.36 -13.45
CA LYS A 28 16.98 -6.24 -14.91
C LYS A 28 15.92 -5.19 -15.23
N GLU A 29 16.30 -4.18 -15.97
CA GLU A 29 15.35 -3.22 -16.52
C GLU A 29 14.62 -3.87 -17.72
N GLY A 30 13.29 -4.03 -17.59
CA GLY A 30 12.46 -4.60 -18.66
C GLY A 30 12.20 -3.61 -19.78
N LYS A 31 11.60 -4.09 -20.89
CA LYS A 31 11.32 -3.30 -22.11
C LYS A 31 10.44 -2.06 -21.90
N GLU A 32 9.76 -1.93 -20.77
CA GLU A 32 8.85 -0.82 -20.42
C GLU A 32 9.32 -0.03 -19.18
N GLY A 33 10.62 -0.11 -18.83
CA GLY A 33 11.16 0.52 -17.63
C GLY A 33 10.76 -0.20 -16.32
N LYS A 34 10.27 -1.43 -16.42
CA LYS A 34 9.93 -2.26 -15.24
C LYS A 34 11.20 -2.77 -14.59
N ILE A 35 11.22 -2.71 -13.27
CA ILE A 35 12.26 -3.34 -12.46
C ILE A 35 11.85 -4.79 -12.19
N VAL A 36 12.76 -5.72 -12.41
CA VAL A 36 12.58 -7.13 -12.07
C VAL A 36 13.77 -7.58 -11.22
N LEU A 37 13.49 -7.97 -9.98
CA LEU A 37 14.44 -8.57 -9.07
C LEU A 37 14.24 -10.08 -9.08
N SER A 38 15.21 -10.81 -9.59
CA SER A 38 15.13 -12.27 -9.70
C SER A 38 16.06 -12.92 -8.69
N PRO A 39 15.60 -13.98 -7.99
CA PRO A 39 16.46 -14.77 -7.14
C PRO A 39 17.52 -15.52 -7.96
N LYS A 40 18.58 -15.96 -7.31
CA LYS A 40 19.64 -16.78 -7.97
C LYS A 40 19.18 -18.20 -8.28
N SER A 41 18.20 -18.69 -7.54
CA SER A 41 17.65 -20.04 -7.72
C SER A 41 16.64 -20.05 -8.86
N ASP A 42 16.68 -21.10 -9.67
CA ASP A 42 15.62 -21.34 -10.68
C ASP A 42 14.32 -21.88 -10.05
N ASP A 43 14.36 -22.30 -8.77
CA ASP A 43 13.20 -22.75 -8.00
C ASP A 43 12.53 -21.54 -7.32
N ILE A 44 11.67 -20.86 -8.08
CA ILE A 44 10.95 -19.66 -7.62
C ILE A 44 9.81 -20.09 -6.69
N LYS A 45 9.78 -19.52 -5.47
CA LYS A 45 8.72 -19.75 -4.48
C LYS A 45 7.39 -19.15 -4.90
N GLY A 46 7.42 -17.99 -5.57
CA GLY A 46 6.29 -17.28 -6.11
C GLY A 46 6.71 -15.96 -6.75
N LYS A 47 5.75 -15.27 -7.38
CA LYS A 47 5.95 -13.98 -8.03
C LYS A 47 5.14 -12.90 -7.32
N VAL A 48 5.77 -11.77 -7.07
CA VAL A 48 5.19 -10.62 -6.39
C VAL A 48 5.23 -9.42 -7.32
N LEU A 49 4.06 -8.82 -7.59
CA LEU A 49 3.92 -7.60 -8.36
C LEU A 49 3.69 -6.41 -7.41
N PHE A 50 4.53 -5.39 -7.50
CA PHE A 50 4.32 -4.12 -6.79
C PHE A 50 3.68 -3.09 -7.70
N ASP A 51 2.63 -2.45 -7.22
CA ASP A 51 2.06 -1.27 -7.86
C ASP A 51 2.99 -0.06 -7.66
N SER A 52 3.35 0.60 -8.74
CA SER A 52 4.10 1.85 -8.78
C SER A 52 3.43 2.91 -9.65
N ALA A 53 2.16 2.66 -10.06
CA ALA A 53 1.44 3.49 -11.02
C ALA A 53 0.43 4.46 -10.37
N HIS A 54 0.15 4.30 -9.07
CA HIS A 54 -0.89 5.05 -8.36
C HIS A 54 -0.33 6.12 -7.42
N GLY A 55 0.75 6.80 -7.82
CA GLY A 55 1.27 7.95 -7.09
C GLY A 55 2.14 7.61 -5.89
N GLN A 56 2.75 6.43 -5.84
CA GLN A 56 3.63 5.97 -4.76
C GLN A 56 4.88 6.84 -4.58
N THR A 57 5.19 7.71 -5.52
CA THR A 57 6.32 8.63 -5.46
C THR A 57 5.90 10.09 -5.25
N ALA A 58 4.60 10.37 -5.12
CA ALA A 58 4.07 11.67 -4.75
C ALA A 58 4.03 11.80 -3.22
N GLY A 59 4.31 13.01 -2.70
CA GLY A 59 4.24 13.24 -1.27
C GLY A 59 5.58 13.24 -0.55
N SER A 60 5.59 12.92 0.75
CA SER A 60 6.74 13.09 1.63
C SER A 60 7.73 11.93 1.61
N ALA A 61 7.30 10.74 1.23
CA ALA A 61 8.11 9.54 1.10
C ALA A 61 8.03 8.96 -0.32
N ASP A 62 8.70 7.86 -0.58
CA ASP A 62 8.51 7.07 -1.79
C ASP A 62 8.38 5.58 -1.47
N TRP A 63 7.32 4.95 -1.93
CA TRP A 63 6.94 3.58 -1.61
C TRP A 63 7.14 2.66 -2.82
N VAL A 64 8.38 2.59 -3.30
CA VAL A 64 8.79 1.83 -4.48
C VAL A 64 9.91 0.86 -4.15
N ILE A 65 10.00 -0.25 -4.90
CA ILE A 65 10.95 -1.35 -4.64
C ILE A 65 12.42 -0.99 -4.85
N ASN A 66 12.72 0.09 -5.51
CA ASN A 66 14.07 0.66 -5.64
C ASN A 66 14.24 1.99 -4.87
N GLY A 67 13.38 2.24 -3.91
CA GLY A 67 13.37 3.38 -3.00
C GLY A 67 13.06 2.91 -1.59
N GLY A 68 12.07 3.52 -0.92
CA GLY A 68 11.75 3.25 0.48
C GLY A 68 11.29 1.82 0.81
N PHE A 69 11.01 0.97 -0.18
CA PHE A 69 10.69 -0.44 0.01
C PHE A 69 11.78 -1.39 -0.52
N SER A 70 13.01 -0.91 -0.71
CA SER A 70 14.10 -1.71 -1.27
C SER A 70 14.53 -2.87 -0.38
N ASP A 71 14.60 -2.69 0.93
CA ASP A 71 14.95 -3.76 1.88
C ASP A 71 13.88 -4.88 1.89
N PHE A 72 12.59 -4.52 1.73
CA PHE A 72 11.50 -5.48 1.62
C PHE A 72 11.59 -6.28 0.31
N ALA A 73 11.80 -5.62 -0.81
CA ALA A 73 11.97 -6.27 -2.11
C ALA A 73 13.18 -7.21 -2.13
N ASP A 74 14.30 -6.77 -1.54
CA ASP A 74 15.50 -7.58 -1.36
C ASP A 74 15.26 -8.82 -0.48
N ALA A 75 14.53 -8.65 0.63
CA ALA A 75 14.18 -9.76 1.51
C ALA A 75 13.33 -10.81 0.80
N LEU A 76 12.32 -10.38 0.03
CA LEU A 76 11.51 -11.26 -0.80
C LEU A 76 12.37 -12.05 -1.80
N THR A 77 13.29 -11.36 -2.48
CA THR A 77 14.18 -11.99 -3.47
C THR A 77 15.12 -13.01 -2.82
N LYS A 78 15.62 -12.72 -1.63
CA LYS A 78 16.44 -13.68 -0.83
C LYS A 78 15.66 -14.93 -0.41
N GLU A 79 14.35 -14.80 -0.21
CA GLU A 79 13.43 -15.91 0.08
C GLU A 79 12.88 -16.59 -1.18
N ASN A 80 13.54 -16.41 -2.34
CA ASN A 80 13.22 -16.99 -3.65
C ASN A 80 11.89 -16.51 -4.27
N TYR A 81 11.44 -15.29 -3.97
CA TYR A 81 10.39 -14.65 -4.74
C TYR A 81 10.97 -13.87 -5.92
N GLU A 82 10.35 -13.94 -7.09
CA GLU A 82 10.57 -12.97 -8.15
C GLU A 82 9.73 -11.72 -7.86
N VAL A 83 10.37 -10.56 -7.81
CA VAL A 83 9.72 -9.28 -7.50
C VAL A 83 9.74 -8.39 -8.72
N THR A 84 8.58 -7.88 -9.12
CA THR A 84 8.44 -7.01 -10.29
C THR A 84 7.65 -5.78 -9.91
N ASP A 85 8.01 -4.59 -10.40
CA ASP A 85 7.13 -3.44 -10.33
C ASP A 85 6.21 -3.35 -11.56
N LEU A 86 5.03 -2.73 -11.38
CA LEU A 86 4.06 -2.55 -12.47
C LEU A 86 4.57 -1.54 -13.51
N GLY A 87 5.35 -0.56 -13.08
CA GLY A 87 5.83 0.57 -13.89
C GLY A 87 4.83 1.73 -13.92
N TYR A 88 5.35 2.93 -14.09
CA TYR A 88 4.57 4.17 -14.10
C TYR A 88 3.52 4.20 -15.22
N ASN A 89 2.38 4.84 -14.96
CA ASN A 89 1.29 5.00 -15.92
C ASN A 89 0.67 3.70 -16.47
N GLN A 90 0.92 2.58 -15.82
CA GLN A 90 0.23 1.32 -16.13
C GLN A 90 -1.09 1.24 -15.36
N LEU A 91 -2.01 0.41 -15.84
CA LEU A 91 -3.25 0.08 -15.13
C LEU A 91 -3.12 -1.32 -14.53
N LEU A 92 -3.66 -1.48 -13.33
CA LEU A 92 -3.92 -2.79 -12.76
C LEU A 92 -5.06 -3.44 -13.55
N ASN A 93 -4.81 -4.54 -14.20
CA ASN A 93 -5.84 -5.33 -14.87
C ASN A 93 -5.59 -6.82 -14.65
N TYR A 94 -6.63 -7.62 -14.85
CA TYR A 94 -6.57 -9.05 -14.58
C TYR A 94 -5.44 -9.76 -15.34
N ASP A 95 -5.23 -9.43 -16.60
CA ASP A 95 -4.19 -10.06 -17.43
C ASP A 95 -2.76 -9.80 -16.94
N LYS A 96 -2.51 -8.65 -16.32
CA LYS A 96 -1.22 -8.33 -15.70
C LYS A 96 -1.05 -9.01 -14.34
N MET A 97 -2.12 -9.13 -13.56
CA MET A 97 -2.05 -9.67 -12.21
C MET A 97 -2.06 -11.20 -12.16
N LYS A 98 -2.76 -11.86 -13.08
CA LYS A 98 -3.04 -13.33 -13.03
C LYS A 98 -1.79 -14.22 -13.00
N ASP A 99 -0.64 -13.71 -13.46
CA ASP A 99 0.63 -14.44 -13.51
C ASP A 99 1.49 -14.25 -12.24
N TYR A 100 0.95 -13.53 -11.24
CA TYR A 100 1.57 -13.31 -9.93
C TYR A 100 0.72 -13.93 -8.84
N GLU A 101 1.36 -14.49 -7.81
CA GLU A 101 0.69 -15.02 -6.62
C GLU A 101 0.24 -13.91 -5.69
N VAL A 102 1.02 -12.83 -5.59
CA VAL A 102 0.74 -11.69 -4.71
C VAL A 102 0.90 -10.37 -5.47
N VAL A 103 -0.09 -9.49 -5.33
CA VAL A 103 -0.01 -8.09 -5.79
C VAL A 103 0.05 -7.19 -4.56
N VAL A 104 1.05 -6.33 -4.50
CA VAL A 104 1.23 -5.35 -3.42
C VAL A 104 0.82 -3.98 -3.93
N ILE A 105 -0.11 -3.31 -3.23
CA ILE A 105 -0.48 -1.91 -3.47
C ILE A 105 -0.01 -1.11 -2.26
N PRO A 106 1.19 -0.49 -2.33
CA PRO A 106 1.71 0.35 -1.28
C PRO A 106 1.16 1.77 -1.46
N GLU A 107 0.74 2.40 -0.40
CA GLU A 107 0.48 3.85 -0.26
C GLU A 107 0.06 4.57 -1.56
N ALA A 108 -1.03 4.09 -2.18
CA ALA A 108 -1.53 4.65 -3.43
C ALA A 108 -2.21 6.01 -3.19
N ASN A 109 -1.81 7.04 -3.93
CA ASN A 109 -2.31 8.42 -3.80
C ASN A 109 -3.11 8.90 -5.02
N ASN A 110 -3.23 8.07 -6.05
CA ASN A 110 -4.12 8.27 -7.19
C ASN A 110 -5.26 7.25 -7.14
N PRO A 111 -6.51 7.63 -7.44
CA PRO A 111 -7.66 6.74 -7.29
C PRO A 111 -7.56 5.52 -8.21
N LEU A 112 -7.97 4.37 -7.69
CA LEU A 112 -8.25 3.19 -8.49
C LEU A 112 -9.48 3.44 -9.35
N LYS A 113 -9.39 3.12 -10.64
CA LYS A 113 -10.52 3.17 -11.56
C LYS A 113 -11.54 2.07 -11.25
N ALA A 114 -12.80 2.23 -11.66
CA ALA A 114 -13.80 1.18 -11.50
C ALA A 114 -13.35 -0.13 -12.15
N SER A 115 -12.77 -0.05 -13.34
CA SER A 115 -12.20 -1.22 -14.05
C SER A 115 -11.02 -1.88 -13.32
N GLU A 116 -10.22 -1.11 -12.55
CA GLU A 116 -9.14 -1.65 -11.73
C GLU A 116 -9.67 -2.34 -10.47
N GLN A 117 -10.67 -1.75 -9.82
CA GLN A 117 -11.37 -2.39 -8.69
C GLN A 117 -12.00 -3.72 -9.09
N ASP A 118 -12.68 -3.77 -10.24
CA ASP A 118 -13.27 -4.99 -10.80
C ASP A 118 -12.20 -6.03 -11.15
N ALA A 119 -11.07 -5.61 -11.70
CA ALA A 119 -9.94 -6.49 -12.00
C ALA A 119 -9.29 -7.08 -10.74
N ILE A 120 -9.13 -6.28 -9.69
CA ILE A 120 -8.63 -6.75 -8.38
C ILE A 120 -9.61 -7.76 -7.78
N GLU A 121 -10.90 -7.46 -7.78
CA GLU A 121 -11.94 -8.38 -7.30
C GLU A 121 -11.91 -9.71 -8.07
N GLN A 122 -11.83 -9.66 -9.39
CA GLN A 122 -11.73 -10.84 -10.25
C GLN A 122 -10.46 -11.65 -9.94
N TYR A 123 -9.32 -10.97 -9.80
CA TYR A 123 -8.03 -11.60 -9.51
C TYR A 123 -8.06 -12.34 -8.17
N VAL A 124 -8.57 -11.70 -7.12
CA VAL A 124 -8.66 -12.32 -5.79
C VAL A 124 -9.64 -13.48 -5.79
N LYS A 125 -10.83 -13.31 -6.36
CA LYS A 125 -11.82 -14.41 -6.48
C LYS A 125 -11.29 -15.62 -7.26
N SER A 126 -10.37 -15.40 -8.20
CA SER A 126 -9.71 -16.46 -8.98
C SER A 126 -8.57 -17.17 -8.24
N GLY A 127 -8.21 -16.71 -7.03
CA GLY A 127 -7.17 -17.33 -6.18
C GLY A 127 -5.86 -16.56 -6.10
N GLY A 128 -5.80 -15.35 -6.66
CA GLY A 128 -4.71 -14.42 -6.43
C GLY A 128 -4.81 -13.78 -5.04
N SER A 129 -3.74 -13.18 -4.57
CA SER A 129 -3.70 -12.55 -3.24
C SER A 129 -3.21 -11.12 -3.32
N ILE A 130 -3.74 -10.26 -2.44
CA ILE A 130 -3.38 -8.84 -2.41
C ILE A 130 -2.84 -8.42 -1.04
N LEU A 131 -1.82 -7.56 -1.04
CA LEU A 131 -1.32 -6.86 0.12
C LEU A 131 -1.52 -5.37 -0.08
N MET A 132 -2.33 -4.72 0.74
CA MET A 132 -2.54 -3.29 0.73
C MET A 132 -1.91 -2.66 1.97
N ILE A 133 -1.10 -1.63 1.77
CA ILE A 133 -0.39 -0.90 2.82
C ILE A 133 -0.80 0.56 2.74
N SER A 134 -1.47 1.06 3.75
CA SER A 134 -1.90 2.45 3.89
C SER A 134 -1.06 3.18 4.94
N ASP A 135 -1.48 4.36 5.33
CA ASP A 135 -0.88 5.19 6.38
C ASP A 135 -2.00 5.84 7.21
N HIS A 136 -1.67 6.75 8.14
CA HIS A 136 -2.66 7.56 8.83
C HIS A 136 -3.44 8.42 7.82
N TYR A 137 -4.70 8.71 8.15
CA TYR A 137 -5.50 9.54 7.25
C TYR A 137 -4.87 10.92 7.02
N ASN A 138 -4.88 11.34 5.77
CA ASN A 138 -4.43 12.65 5.31
C ASN A 138 -2.90 12.83 5.23
N ALA A 139 -2.14 11.75 5.25
CA ALA A 139 -0.68 11.79 5.22
C ALA A 139 -0.12 12.69 4.10
N ASP A 140 -0.65 12.59 2.88
CA ASP A 140 -0.19 13.34 1.71
C ASP A 140 -1.27 14.19 1.02
N ARG A 141 -2.36 14.48 1.73
CA ARG A 141 -3.51 15.25 1.18
C ARG A 141 -3.19 16.67 0.74
N ASN A 142 -2.16 17.27 1.28
CA ASN A 142 -1.69 18.59 0.85
C ASN A 142 -1.00 18.57 -0.52
N PHE A 143 -0.56 17.40 -0.99
CA PHE A 143 -0.02 17.16 -2.33
C PHE A 143 -1.07 16.56 -3.28
N ASN A 144 -1.95 15.71 -2.78
CA ASN A 144 -2.89 14.91 -3.55
C ASN A 144 -4.35 15.21 -3.21
N ARG A 145 -5.28 14.76 -4.06
CA ARG A 145 -6.73 14.80 -3.80
C ARG A 145 -7.23 13.63 -3.01
N TYR A 146 -6.54 12.52 -3.13
CA TYR A 146 -6.84 11.26 -2.47
C TYR A 146 -5.77 10.94 -1.44
N ASP A 147 -6.21 10.43 -0.33
CA ASP A 147 -5.39 9.76 0.67
C ASP A 147 -5.35 8.26 0.34
N SER A 148 -4.32 7.54 0.78
CA SER A 148 -4.19 6.12 0.47
C SER A 148 -5.37 5.29 1.00
N SER A 149 -5.87 5.63 2.19
CA SER A 149 -7.07 4.98 2.74
C SER A 149 -8.30 5.20 1.87
N GLU A 150 -8.46 6.39 1.28
CA GLU A 150 -9.55 6.70 0.36
C GLU A 150 -9.41 5.94 -0.97
N VAL A 151 -8.19 5.86 -1.51
CA VAL A 151 -7.93 5.07 -2.72
C VAL A 151 -8.30 3.61 -2.51
N MET A 152 -7.84 3.02 -1.41
CA MET A 152 -8.04 1.60 -1.12
C MET A 152 -9.49 1.29 -0.74
N ASN A 153 -10.14 2.16 0.08
CA ASN A 153 -11.56 2.02 0.39
C ASN A 153 -12.46 2.17 -0.84
N GLY A 154 -11.97 2.87 -1.88
CA GLY A 154 -12.67 3.06 -3.16
C GLY A 154 -13.54 4.31 -3.23
N TYR A 155 -13.41 5.24 -2.28
CA TYR A 155 -14.13 6.51 -2.28
C TYR A 155 -13.40 7.59 -1.49
N ARG A 156 -13.61 8.84 -1.86
CA ARG A 156 -13.06 10.00 -1.15
C ARG A 156 -14.04 10.51 -0.09
N ARG A 157 -13.55 10.83 1.09
CA ARG A 157 -14.33 11.41 2.20
C ARG A 157 -15.02 12.70 1.75
N GLY A 158 -16.30 12.81 2.09
CA GLY A 158 -17.12 13.97 1.72
C GLY A 158 -17.41 14.11 0.23
N ALA A 159 -17.09 13.12 -0.59
CA ALA A 159 -17.24 13.11 -2.04
C ALA A 159 -17.79 11.78 -2.57
N PHE A 160 -18.46 10.98 -1.73
CA PHE A 160 -18.99 9.67 -2.13
C PHE A 160 -19.96 9.79 -3.31
N ASP A 161 -20.91 10.74 -3.26
CA ASP A 161 -21.87 10.93 -4.36
C ASP A 161 -21.27 11.62 -5.60
N ASN A 162 -20.11 12.24 -5.47
CA ASN A 162 -19.45 12.96 -6.56
C ASN A 162 -17.93 12.94 -6.38
N PRO A 163 -17.22 11.97 -6.96
CA PRO A 163 -15.77 11.82 -6.81
C PRO A 163 -14.95 13.02 -7.31
N THR A 164 -15.54 13.86 -8.20
CA THR A 164 -14.87 15.08 -8.71
C THR A 164 -15.20 16.34 -7.91
N LYS A 165 -15.93 16.24 -6.80
CA LYS A 165 -16.29 17.38 -5.95
C LYS A 165 -15.05 18.21 -5.58
N GLY A 166 -15.11 19.52 -5.79
CA GLY A 166 -14.03 20.46 -5.48
C GLY A 166 -12.85 20.46 -6.46
N MET A 167 -12.93 19.67 -7.54
CA MET A 167 -11.92 19.66 -8.61
C MET A 167 -12.21 20.75 -9.65
N ASN A 168 -11.17 21.32 -10.23
CA ASN A 168 -11.31 22.17 -11.41
C ASN A 168 -11.52 21.31 -12.68
N ALA A 169 -11.75 21.97 -13.82
CA ALA A 169 -12.06 21.28 -15.08
C ALA A 169 -10.88 20.41 -15.59
N GLU A 170 -9.64 20.86 -15.38
CA GLU A 170 -8.44 20.10 -15.79
C GLU A 170 -8.27 18.84 -14.92
N GLU A 171 -8.40 18.96 -13.61
CA GLU A 171 -8.35 17.83 -12.68
C GLU A 171 -9.42 16.79 -13.00
N SER A 172 -10.67 17.24 -13.09
CA SER A 172 -11.83 16.35 -13.26
C SER A 172 -11.86 15.64 -14.61
N SER A 173 -11.24 16.22 -15.64
CA SER A 173 -11.10 15.61 -16.98
C SER A 173 -9.79 14.87 -17.21
N SER A 174 -8.91 14.82 -16.22
CA SER A 174 -7.61 14.17 -16.31
C SER A 174 -7.72 12.65 -16.53
N ASP A 175 -6.67 12.04 -17.09
CA ASP A 175 -6.63 10.59 -17.28
C ASP A 175 -6.71 9.82 -15.94
N LYS A 176 -6.25 10.43 -14.84
CA LYS A 176 -6.35 9.84 -13.50
C LYS A 176 -7.79 9.76 -12.99
N MET A 177 -8.67 10.69 -13.43
CA MET A 177 -10.08 10.69 -13.05
C MET A 177 -11.01 9.94 -14.02
N LYS A 178 -10.52 9.53 -15.21
CA LYS A 178 -11.31 8.70 -16.13
C LYS A 178 -11.66 7.38 -15.48
N ASP A 179 -12.93 6.98 -15.55
CA ASP A 179 -13.47 5.73 -14.99
C ASP A 179 -13.36 5.65 -13.45
N VAL A 180 -13.17 6.78 -12.76
CA VAL A 180 -13.21 6.80 -11.29
C VAL A 180 -14.66 6.91 -10.84
N GLN A 181 -15.11 5.94 -10.06
CA GLN A 181 -16.43 5.87 -9.45
C GLN A 181 -16.28 5.55 -7.97
N SER A 182 -17.10 6.17 -7.14
CA SER A 182 -17.14 5.82 -5.73
C SER A 182 -17.79 4.46 -5.54
N ARG A 183 -17.12 3.61 -4.78
CA ARG A 183 -17.59 2.29 -4.37
C ARG A 183 -17.05 2.01 -2.97
N ASP A 184 -17.82 1.41 -2.11
CA ASP A 184 -17.34 0.94 -0.80
C ASP A 184 -16.54 -0.38 -0.96
N PHE A 185 -15.49 -0.29 -1.77
CA PHE A 185 -14.80 -1.41 -2.40
C PHE A 185 -14.24 -2.41 -1.40
N LEU A 186 -13.46 -1.97 -0.42
CA LEU A 186 -12.86 -2.88 0.55
C LEU A 186 -13.91 -3.56 1.43
N ASN A 187 -14.97 -2.84 1.82
CA ASN A 187 -16.06 -3.39 2.58
C ASN A 187 -16.82 -4.47 1.79
N GLU A 188 -17.17 -4.17 0.55
CA GLU A 188 -17.92 -5.10 -0.30
C GLU A 188 -17.14 -6.39 -0.60
N VAL A 189 -15.88 -6.24 -0.96
CA VAL A 189 -15.04 -7.36 -1.42
C VAL A 189 -14.40 -8.09 -0.24
N PHE A 190 -13.78 -7.36 0.69
CA PHE A 190 -12.90 -7.92 1.71
C PHE A 190 -13.49 -7.89 3.14
N GLY A 191 -14.62 -7.22 3.36
CA GLY A 191 -15.27 -7.15 4.67
C GLY A 191 -14.55 -6.26 5.68
N LEU A 192 -13.81 -5.25 5.23
CA LEU A 192 -13.07 -4.31 6.06
C LEU A 192 -12.95 -2.93 5.40
N ARG A 193 -12.50 -1.92 6.16
CA ARG A 193 -12.12 -0.60 5.67
C ARG A 193 -10.88 -0.10 6.40
N PHE A 194 -9.98 0.61 5.72
CA PHE A 194 -9.04 1.46 6.41
C PHE A 194 -9.79 2.59 7.11
N ARG A 195 -9.48 2.81 8.39
CA ARG A 195 -10.06 3.91 9.16
C ARG A 195 -9.36 5.22 8.82
N TYR A 196 -10.01 6.31 9.20
CA TYR A 196 -9.47 7.66 9.00
C TYR A 196 -8.82 8.21 10.27
N ASN A 197 -8.44 7.34 11.19
CA ASN A 197 -7.73 7.71 12.41
C ASN A 197 -6.24 7.95 12.13
N ALA A 198 -5.57 8.56 13.10
CA ALA A 198 -4.15 8.87 13.02
C ALA A 198 -3.53 8.68 14.40
N LEU A 199 -2.76 7.61 14.54
CA LEU A 199 -2.10 7.20 15.78
C LEU A 199 -0.62 7.57 15.70
N GLY A 200 -0.01 7.88 16.84
CA GLY A 200 1.42 8.21 16.92
C GLY A 200 2.33 6.99 16.86
N ASN A 201 3.47 7.08 17.52
CA ASN A 201 4.43 5.98 17.58
C ASN A 201 3.97 4.96 18.63
N ILE A 202 3.65 3.76 18.19
CA ILE A 202 3.05 2.72 19.02
C ILE A 202 3.76 1.39 18.83
N LYS A 203 4.12 0.76 19.95
CA LYS A 203 4.51 -0.65 19.96
C LYS A 203 3.25 -1.51 20.03
N VAL A 204 3.09 -2.42 19.08
CA VAL A 204 1.93 -3.30 18.95
C VAL A 204 2.35 -4.72 19.31
N ASP A 205 1.89 -5.21 20.44
CA ASP A 205 2.20 -6.54 21.01
C ASP A 205 0.95 -7.38 21.36
N ASP A 206 -0.27 -6.84 21.18
CA ASP A 206 -1.50 -7.65 21.19
C ASP A 206 -1.68 -8.31 19.82
N LEU A 207 -1.15 -9.52 19.69
CA LEU A 207 -1.16 -10.31 18.46
C LEU A 207 -2.18 -11.44 18.59
N ALA A 208 -2.85 -11.76 17.48
CA ALA A 208 -3.67 -12.97 17.41
C ALA A 208 -2.80 -14.22 17.61
N ASP A 209 -3.35 -15.27 18.19
CA ASP A 209 -2.66 -16.54 18.35
C ASP A 209 -2.18 -17.10 16.99
N GLU A 210 -1.09 -17.89 16.99
CA GLU A 210 -0.51 -18.48 15.78
C GLU A 210 -1.56 -19.22 14.94
N LYS A 211 -2.45 -19.96 15.58
CA LYS A 211 -3.55 -20.66 14.89
C LYS A 211 -4.54 -19.67 14.25
N ASP A 212 -4.94 -18.65 14.98
CA ASP A 212 -5.95 -17.69 14.55
C ASP A 212 -5.44 -16.66 13.56
N SER A 213 -4.11 -16.56 13.42
CA SER A 213 -3.41 -15.75 12.41
C SER A 213 -2.88 -16.57 11.23
N PHE A 214 -3.29 -17.83 11.08
CA PHE A 214 -2.80 -18.72 10.00
C PHE A 214 -1.28 -18.91 9.99
N GLY A 215 -0.63 -18.78 11.15
CA GLY A 215 0.83 -18.85 11.32
C GLY A 215 1.56 -17.52 11.12
N ILE A 216 0.87 -16.44 10.75
CA ILE A 216 1.47 -15.12 10.51
C ILE A 216 2.20 -14.58 11.76
N THR A 217 1.67 -14.82 12.95
CA THR A 217 2.27 -14.34 14.21
C THR A 217 3.29 -15.29 14.82
N LYS A 218 3.63 -16.38 14.14
CA LYS A 218 4.55 -17.38 14.66
C LYS A 218 5.91 -16.79 15.05
N GLY A 219 6.18 -16.81 16.38
CA GLY A 219 7.41 -16.30 16.94
C GLY A 219 7.63 -14.79 16.73
N VAL A 220 6.61 -14.03 16.38
CA VAL A 220 6.56 -12.55 16.43
C VAL A 220 6.20 -12.16 17.86
N LYS A 221 6.90 -11.16 18.41
CA LYS A 221 6.64 -10.64 19.76
C LYS A 221 5.92 -9.30 19.72
N ALA A 222 6.33 -8.44 18.80
CA ALA A 222 5.74 -7.12 18.61
C ALA A 222 6.08 -6.59 17.23
N VAL A 223 5.30 -5.63 16.75
CA VAL A 223 5.59 -4.80 15.59
C VAL A 223 5.49 -3.33 15.98
N SER A 224 6.09 -2.43 15.21
CA SER A 224 6.02 -0.99 15.43
C SER A 224 5.05 -0.31 14.45
N MET A 225 4.49 0.81 14.90
CA MET A 225 3.70 1.74 14.11
C MET A 225 4.28 3.15 14.30
N HIS A 226 4.35 3.94 13.23
CA HIS A 226 4.83 5.32 13.25
C HIS A 226 3.90 6.21 12.46
N ALA A 227 2.97 6.86 13.13
CA ALA A 227 1.92 7.69 12.55
C ALA A 227 0.96 6.91 11.62
N GLY A 228 0.50 5.74 12.05
CA GLY A 228 -0.37 4.88 11.26
C GLY A 228 -1.85 5.02 11.56
N SER A 229 -2.65 4.17 10.94
CA SER A 229 -4.08 4.01 11.13
C SER A 229 -4.44 2.58 11.58
N THR A 230 -5.70 2.37 11.94
CA THR A 230 -6.26 1.03 12.14
C THR A 230 -7.26 0.66 11.03
N ILE A 231 -7.76 -0.54 11.10
CA ILE A 231 -8.67 -1.13 10.12
C ILE A 231 -9.97 -1.47 10.84
N ALA A 232 -11.10 -1.17 10.24
CA ALA A 232 -12.39 -1.59 10.74
C ALA A 232 -12.79 -2.92 10.12
N ILE A 233 -13.05 -3.94 10.93
CA ILE A 233 -13.69 -5.17 10.48
C ILE A 233 -15.19 -4.90 10.34
N THR A 234 -15.71 -4.99 9.13
CA THR A 234 -17.12 -4.75 8.80
C THR A 234 -17.90 -6.04 8.58
N ASP A 235 -17.20 -7.10 8.16
CA ASP A 235 -17.74 -8.44 7.97
C ASP A 235 -16.78 -9.50 8.54
N PRO A 236 -17.00 -9.98 9.79
CA PRO A 236 -16.14 -10.98 10.42
C PRO A 236 -16.10 -12.35 9.72
N ASP A 237 -17.08 -12.66 8.88
CA ASP A 237 -17.07 -13.89 8.09
C ASP A 237 -16.00 -13.85 6.97
N LYS A 238 -15.57 -12.64 6.58
CA LYS A 238 -14.55 -12.41 5.54
C LYS A 238 -13.21 -11.92 6.09
N ALA A 239 -13.22 -11.10 7.15
CA ALA A 239 -12.02 -10.42 7.63
C ALA A 239 -11.79 -10.60 9.12
N LYS A 240 -10.50 -10.57 9.52
CA LYS A 240 -10.11 -10.63 10.91
C LYS A 240 -8.79 -9.92 11.18
N GLY A 241 -8.58 -9.48 12.42
CA GLY A 241 -7.35 -8.86 12.90
C GLY A 241 -6.24 -9.87 13.18
N VAL A 242 -5.02 -9.41 12.96
CA VAL A 242 -3.77 -10.13 13.24
C VAL A 242 -2.99 -9.44 14.36
N ALA A 243 -2.95 -8.11 14.37
CA ALA A 243 -2.27 -7.31 15.37
C ALA A 243 -3.14 -6.11 15.78
N PHE A 244 -3.19 -5.81 17.07
CA PHE A 244 -4.06 -4.78 17.64
C PHE A 244 -3.24 -3.79 18.47
N VAL A 245 -3.52 -2.50 18.31
CA VAL A 245 -2.90 -1.47 19.16
C VAL A 245 -3.30 -1.65 20.61
N PRO A 246 -2.47 -1.25 21.58
CA PRO A 246 -2.84 -1.29 23.00
C PRO A 246 -3.97 -0.30 23.30
N LYS A 247 -4.41 -0.24 24.54
CA LYS A 247 -5.27 0.87 25.00
C LYS A 247 -4.54 2.18 24.87
N LEU A 248 -5.21 3.17 24.28
CA LEU A 248 -4.63 4.46 23.91
C LEU A 248 -5.35 5.61 24.64
N SER A 249 -4.59 6.64 24.92
CA SER A 249 -5.04 7.94 25.40
C SER A 249 -5.02 8.97 24.28
N LYS A 250 -5.53 10.18 24.53
CA LYS A 250 -5.45 11.26 23.54
C LYS A 250 -4.01 11.66 23.19
N ASP A 251 -3.06 11.43 24.10
CA ASP A 251 -1.64 11.79 23.90
C ASP A 251 -0.94 10.80 22.94
N ASP A 252 -1.55 9.67 22.66
CA ASP A 252 -1.06 8.67 21.71
C ASP A 252 -1.55 8.93 20.28
N ALA A 253 -2.41 9.94 20.06
CA ALA A 253 -2.80 10.37 18.73
C ALA A 253 -1.63 11.04 18.02
N TRP A 254 -1.59 10.90 16.69
CA TRP A 254 -0.67 11.66 15.86
C TRP A 254 -0.91 13.16 16.03
N ASN A 255 0.15 13.93 16.25
CA ASN A 255 0.06 15.35 16.60
C ASN A 255 -0.46 16.25 15.45
N HIS A 256 -0.55 15.71 14.25
CA HIS A 256 -1.14 16.36 13.07
C HIS A 256 -2.45 15.69 12.63
N ALA A 257 -3.07 14.88 13.48
CA ALA A 257 -4.39 14.31 13.18
C ALA A 257 -5.40 15.41 12.86
N VAL A 258 -6.17 15.21 11.79
CA VAL A 258 -7.14 16.19 11.30
C VAL A 258 -8.51 16.12 12.00
N ASP A 259 -8.69 15.14 12.86
CA ASP A 259 -9.84 15.00 13.76
C ASP A 259 -9.36 14.54 15.15
N GLN A 260 -10.15 13.74 15.86
CA GLN A 260 -9.77 13.28 17.23
C GLN A 260 -8.58 12.30 17.25
N GLY A 261 -8.10 11.82 16.09
CA GLY A 261 -6.98 10.91 15.94
C GLY A 261 -7.29 9.48 16.37
N ILE A 262 -7.72 9.26 17.61
CA ILE A 262 -8.10 7.97 18.17
C ILE A 262 -9.62 7.93 18.31
N TYR A 263 -10.28 6.87 17.85
CA TYR A 263 -11.73 6.82 17.73
C TYR A 263 -12.40 6.07 18.89
N ASN A 264 -11.84 4.93 19.29
CA ASN A 264 -12.47 4.03 20.28
C ASN A 264 -11.56 3.72 21.48
N GLY A 265 -10.51 4.54 21.71
CA GLY A 265 -9.63 4.43 22.88
C GLY A 265 -8.60 3.31 22.78
N GLY A 266 -8.26 2.86 21.59
CA GLY A 266 -7.30 1.79 21.38
C GLY A 266 -7.87 0.40 21.70
N GLY A 267 -6.99 -0.59 21.75
CA GLY A 267 -7.35 -2.00 21.93
C GLY A 267 -8.15 -2.54 20.73
N ARG A 268 -8.79 -3.68 20.93
CA ARG A 268 -9.58 -4.32 19.86
C ARG A 268 -10.77 -3.48 19.39
N ASN A 269 -11.26 -2.58 20.23
CA ASN A 269 -12.33 -1.65 19.86
C ASN A 269 -11.90 -0.61 18.83
N GLU A 270 -10.62 -0.26 18.79
CA GLU A 270 -10.06 0.63 17.74
C GLU A 270 -9.97 -0.07 16.39
N GLY A 271 -10.08 -1.39 16.37
CA GLY A 271 -9.81 -2.23 15.21
C GLY A 271 -8.33 -2.64 15.10
N PRO A 272 -8.02 -3.65 14.28
CA PRO A 272 -6.66 -4.11 14.11
C PRO A 272 -5.78 -3.10 13.35
N TYR A 273 -4.50 -3.12 13.66
CA TYR A 273 -3.43 -2.48 12.89
C TYR A 273 -3.09 -3.29 11.62
N ILE A 274 -3.09 -4.61 11.76
CA ILE A 274 -2.89 -5.56 10.67
C ILE A 274 -4.11 -6.48 10.62
N ALA A 275 -4.71 -6.62 9.45
CA ALA A 275 -5.85 -7.49 9.20
C ALA A 275 -5.63 -8.40 7.99
N VAL A 276 -6.36 -9.50 7.95
CA VAL A 276 -6.38 -10.42 6.80
C VAL A 276 -7.82 -10.70 6.39
N SER A 277 -8.00 -11.08 5.12
CA SER A 277 -9.31 -11.42 4.59
C SER A 277 -9.23 -12.65 3.68
N LYS A 278 -10.33 -13.40 3.65
CA LYS A 278 -10.60 -14.48 2.70
C LYS A 278 -11.70 -14.03 1.73
N VAL A 279 -11.45 -14.22 0.44
CA VAL A 279 -12.40 -13.88 -0.62
C VAL A 279 -12.40 -15.00 -1.65
N SER A 280 -13.41 -15.88 -1.60
CA SER A 280 -13.44 -17.09 -2.42
C SER A 280 -12.13 -17.89 -2.27
N LYS A 281 -11.37 -18.10 -3.35
CA LYS A 281 -10.10 -18.83 -3.34
C LYS A 281 -8.91 -17.93 -3.00
N GLY A 282 -9.06 -16.61 -3.03
CA GLY A 282 -7.99 -15.65 -2.79
C GLY A 282 -7.97 -15.09 -1.38
N LYS A 283 -7.00 -14.21 -1.16
CA LYS A 283 -6.71 -13.63 0.16
C LYS A 283 -6.35 -12.16 0.05
N GLY A 284 -6.57 -11.44 1.13
CA GLY A 284 -6.08 -10.09 1.33
C GLY A 284 -5.34 -9.95 2.65
N ALA A 285 -4.31 -9.12 2.68
CA ALA A 285 -3.70 -8.61 3.90
C ALA A 285 -3.63 -7.09 3.83
N PHE A 286 -3.81 -6.43 4.97
CA PHE A 286 -3.98 -4.99 5.07
C PHE A 286 -3.18 -4.48 6.26
N ILE A 287 -2.41 -3.41 6.05
CA ILE A 287 -1.53 -2.81 7.06
C ILE A 287 -1.81 -1.31 7.10
N GLY A 288 -2.03 -0.76 8.28
CA GLY A 288 -2.40 0.64 8.48
C GLY A 288 -1.23 1.62 8.58
N ASP A 289 0.00 1.22 8.22
CA ASP A 289 1.18 2.09 8.28
C ASP A 289 2.28 1.60 7.33
N SER A 290 2.70 2.46 6.41
CA SER A 290 3.79 2.17 5.48
C SER A 290 5.15 2.09 6.18
N SER A 291 5.34 2.82 7.28
CA SER A 291 6.59 2.88 8.03
C SER A 291 7.07 1.50 8.51
N MET A 292 6.14 0.57 8.75
CA MET A 292 6.46 -0.83 9.11
C MET A 292 7.34 -1.53 8.07
N VAL A 293 7.26 -1.10 6.82
CA VAL A 293 7.91 -1.75 5.66
C VAL A 293 9.02 -0.89 5.06
N GLU A 294 9.09 0.38 5.45
CA GLU A 294 10.05 1.35 4.91
C GLU A 294 11.50 1.10 5.35
N ASP A 295 12.41 1.51 4.49
CA ASP A 295 13.85 1.61 4.75
C ASP A 295 14.40 3.02 4.45
N LYS A 296 15.69 3.28 4.74
CA LYS A 296 16.34 4.59 4.56
C LYS A 296 16.83 4.88 3.14
N SER A 297 16.17 4.36 2.12
CA SER A 297 16.64 4.44 0.73
C SER A 297 15.73 5.29 -0.16
N PRO A 298 15.39 6.56 0.18
CA PRO A 298 14.53 7.38 -0.67
C PRO A 298 15.23 7.68 -2.00
N LYS A 299 14.49 7.57 -3.10
CA LYS A 299 14.99 7.82 -4.46
C LYS A 299 14.61 9.21 -4.98
N TYR A 300 13.43 9.67 -4.62
CA TYR A 300 12.82 10.87 -5.17
C TYR A 300 13.06 12.11 -4.30
N LYS A 301 12.79 13.28 -4.86
CA LYS A 301 12.86 14.57 -4.17
C LYS A 301 11.47 15.03 -3.76
N ARG A 302 11.41 15.80 -2.68
CA ARG A 302 10.18 16.44 -2.21
C ARG A 302 9.73 17.53 -3.19
N GLU A 303 8.44 17.58 -3.46
CA GLU A 303 7.82 18.53 -4.38
C GLU A 303 7.75 19.95 -3.80
N ASP A 304 7.74 20.08 -2.47
CA ASP A 304 7.61 21.37 -1.78
C ASP A 304 8.92 22.15 -1.69
N ASN A 305 10.07 21.49 -1.55
CA ASN A 305 11.34 22.16 -1.30
C ASN A 305 12.53 21.59 -2.08
N GLY A 306 12.36 20.49 -2.82
CA GLY A 306 13.42 19.83 -3.60
C GLY A 306 14.46 19.06 -2.78
N GLU A 307 14.27 18.94 -1.47
CA GLU A 307 15.13 18.10 -0.62
C GLU A 307 14.85 16.61 -0.85
N THR A 308 15.78 15.77 -0.38
CA THR A 308 15.58 14.32 -0.39
C THR A 308 14.38 13.95 0.51
N LYS A 309 13.48 13.11 0.00
CA LYS A 309 12.38 12.56 0.80
C LYS A 309 12.92 11.82 2.01
N LYS A 310 12.13 11.77 3.06
CA LYS A 310 12.45 11.03 4.28
C LYS A 310 11.57 9.80 4.32
N THR A 311 12.20 8.65 4.44
CA THR A 311 11.57 7.38 4.71
C THR A 311 11.92 6.95 6.13
N TYR A 312 11.07 6.14 6.73
CA TYR A 312 11.32 5.55 8.04
C TYR A 312 12.18 4.28 7.88
N ASP A 313 12.86 3.81 8.89
CA ASP A 313 13.65 2.55 8.84
C ASP A 313 12.94 1.45 9.63
N GLY A 314 11.62 1.38 9.52
CA GLY A 314 10.78 0.50 10.32
C GLY A 314 10.87 -0.96 9.94
N PHE A 315 11.30 -1.30 8.71
CA PHE A 315 11.46 -2.69 8.29
C PHE A 315 12.36 -3.51 9.22
N LYS A 316 13.33 -2.87 9.87
CA LYS A 316 14.29 -3.51 10.80
C LYS A 316 13.92 -3.34 12.28
N GLU A 317 12.82 -2.66 12.58
CA GLU A 317 12.36 -2.48 13.95
C GLU A 317 11.56 -3.66 14.45
N GLU A 318 11.62 -3.93 15.73
CA GLU A 318 10.91 -5.03 16.38
C GLU A 318 10.93 -6.32 15.53
N ASP A 319 9.81 -6.97 15.33
CA ASP A 319 9.67 -8.14 14.42
C ASP A 319 8.95 -7.77 13.10
N ASN A 320 9.03 -6.50 12.64
CA ASN A 320 8.33 -6.02 11.42
C ASN A 320 8.69 -6.84 10.19
N GLN A 321 10.00 -7.03 9.92
CA GLN A 321 10.45 -7.85 8.80
C GLN A 321 9.87 -9.26 8.86
N LYS A 322 9.90 -9.88 10.03
CA LYS A 322 9.38 -11.24 10.23
C LYS A 322 7.88 -11.31 9.96
N MET A 323 7.13 -10.34 10.49
CA MET A 323 5.68 -10.26 10.30
C MET A 323 5.32 -10.13 8.82
N ILE A 324 5.91 -9.17 8.10
CA ILE A 324 5.57 -8.93 6.70
C ILE A 324 5.97 -10.11 5.80
N MET A 325 7.11 -10.74 6.06
CA MET A 325 7.54 -11.92 5.31
C MET A 325 6.59 -13.10 5.52
N GLN A 326 6.11 -13.32 6.75
CA GLN A 326 5.11 -14.35 7.06
C GLN A 326 3.75 -14.03 6.44
N ILE A 327 3.37 -12.75 6.33
CA ILE A 327 2.18 -12.32 5.60
C ILE A 327 2.30 -12.71 4.12
N VAL A 328 3.41 -12.39 3.46
CA VAL A 328 3.61 -12.75 2.04
C VAL A 328 3.64 -14.27 1.86
N ASP A 329 4.27 -15.01 2.75
CA ASP A 329 4.27 -16.48 2.73
C ASP A 329 2.86 -17.07 2.86
N TRP A 330 2.00 -16.45 3.68
CA TRP A 330 0.61 -16.86 3.80
C TRP A 330 -0.19 -16.50 2.53
N LEU A 331 0.00 -15.30 2.00
CA LEU A 331 -0.65 -14.86 0.76
C LEU A 331 -0.29 -15.73 -0.44
N ASN A 332 0.97 -16.16 -0.53
CA ASN A 332 1.47 -16.99 -1.64
C ASN A 332 0.87 -18.41 -1.67
N LYS A 333 0.42 -18.93 -0.53
CA LYS A 333 -0.14 -20.29 -0.49
C LYS A 333 -1.51 -20.32 -1.17
N LYS A 334 -1.72 -21.32 -2.04
CA LYS A 334 -3.06 -21.60 -2.58
C LYS A 334 -4.00 -22.05 -1.46
N ASP A 335 -5.26 -21.72 -1.59
CA ASP A 335 -6.27 -22.03 -0.60
C ASP A 335 -7.57 -22.47 -1.25
N ASP A 336 -8.44 -23.13 -0.48
CA ASP A 336 -9.75 -23.55 -0.93
C ASP A 336 -10.76 -22.38 -0.86
N ASP A 337 -11.85 -22.51 -1.61
CA ASP A 337 -12.98 -21.58 -1.58
C ASP A 337 -13.78 -21.78 -0.29
N GLN A 338 -13.52 -20.96 0.72
CA GLN A 338 -14.16 -21.02 2.02
C GLN A 338 -14.10 -19.67 2.74
N ASP A 339 -15.15 -19.39 3.52
CA ASP A 339 -15.22 -18.22 4.39
C ASP A 339 -14.54 -18.49 5.74
N LEU A 340 -14.11 -17.44 6.45
CA LEU A 340 -13.51 -17.55 7.79
C LEU A 340 -14.43 -18.25 8.77
N SER A 341 -15.75 -18.06 8.67
CA SER A 341 -16.76 -18.70 9.52
C SER A 341 -16.78 -20.23 9.42
N THR A 342 -16.29 -20.78 8.32
CA THR A 342 -16.18 -22.25 8.11
C THR A 342 -14.80 -22.80 8.52
N MET A 343 -13.83 -21.92 8.77
CA MET A 343 -12.49 -22.28 9.21
C MET A 343 -12.45 -22.42 10.75
N ASN A 344 -11.57 -23.25 11.25
CA ASN A 344 -11.39 -23.43 12.69
C ASN A 344 -10.52 -22.31 13.28
N VAL A 345 -10.98 -21.05 13.18
CA VAL A 345 -10.34 -19.84 13.74
C VAL A 345 -11.35 -19.05 14.56
N HIS A 346 -10.85 -18.27 15.51
CA HIS A 346 -11.69 -17.32 16.24
C HIS A 346 -12.04 -16.13 15.35
N LEU A 347 -13.32 -15.78 15.23
CA LEU A 347 -13.80 -14.61 14.51
C LEU A 347 -13.77 -13.39 15.44
N ASP A 348 -13.45 -12.23 14.87
CA ASP A 348 -13.52 -10.96 15.58
C ASP A 348 -14.96 -10.41 15.61
N ASP A 349 -15.23 -9.49 16.53
CA ASP A 349 -16.44 -8.68 16.49
C ASP A 349 -16.32 -7.60 15.39
N LYS A 350 -17.47 -7.13 14.90
CA LYS A 350 -17.52 -5.95 14.04
C LYS A 350 -16.98 -4.74 14.80
N THR A 351 -16.10 -3.97 14.13
CA THR A 351 -15.60 -2.72 14.69
C THR A 351 -16.72 -1.68 14.75
N ASN A 352 -16.88 -1.02 15.89
CA ASN A 352 -17.83 0.08 16.04
C ASN A 352 -17.36 1.31 15.28
N LEU A 353 -18.06 1.67 14.21
CA LEU A 353 -17.76 2.83 13.37
C LEU A 353 -18.42 4.09 13.94
N LEU A 354 -17.70 5.20 13.89
CA LEU A 354 -18.28 6.52 14.12
C LEU A 354 -19.12 6.92 12.89
N ASN A 355 -20.11 7.81 13.10
CA ASN A 355 -21.05 8.18 12.03
C ASN A 355 -20.37 8.70 10.77
N PHE A 356 -19.28 9.46 10.92
CA PHE A 356 -18.55 10.03 9.80
C PHE A 356 -17.64 9.03 9.05
N GLU A 357 -17.49 7.82 9.56
CA GLU A 357 -16.77 6.74 8.87
C GLU A 357 -17.68 6.00 7.86
N GLN A 358 -18.98 6.28 7.87
CA GLN A 358 -19.88 5.78 6.82
C GLN A 358 -19.70 6.64 5.56
N PRO A 359 -19.62 6.02 4.36
CA PRO A 359 -19.36 6.73 3.11
C PRO A 359 -20.26 7.96 2.90
N GLU A 360 -21.56 7.78 3.07
CA GLU A 360 -22.60 8.81 2.87
C GLU A 360 -22.58 9.94 3.92
N ASN A 361 -22.01 9.68 5.10
CA ASN A 361 -21.91 10.63 6.22
C ASN A 361 -20.51 11.22 6.35
N SER A 362 -19.57 10.77 5.53
CA SER A 362 -18.19 11.21 5.58
C SER A 362 -18.04 12.68 5.20
N ARG A 363 -17.02 13.35 5.77
CA ARG A 363 -16.72 14.75 5.51
C ARG A 363 -15.26 14.88 5.11
N GLU A 364 -14.98 15.72 4.12
CA GLU A 364 -13.62 16.10 3.78
C GLU A 364 -13.09 17.00 4.90
N ASN A 365 -11.97 16.59 5.50
CA ASN A 365 -11.29 17.37 6.53
C ASN A 365 -10.29 18.36 5.90
N GLU A 366 -9.76 19.26 6.72
CA GLU A 366 -8.66 20.12 6.34
C GLU A 366 -7.42 19.28 6.04
N LYS A 367 -6.59 19.79 5.13
CA LYS A 367 -5.31 19.17 4.79
C LYS A 367 -4.31 19.32 5.93
N GLU A 368 -3.43 18.37 6.08
CA GLU A 368 -2.30 18.53 6.99
C GLU A 368 -1.39 19.69 6.57
N PRO A 369 -0.84 20.45 7.55
CA PRO A 369 -0.19 21.74 7.27
C PRO A 369 1.32 21.63 6.97
N TRP A 370 1.85 20.48 6.60
CA TRP A 370 3.30 20.28 6.49
C TRP A 370 3.90 20.39 5.11
N GLY A 371 3.31 20.99 4.20
CA GLY A 371 3.94 21.23 2.94
C GLY A 371 3.01 21.85 1.92
N THR A 372 3.60 22.49 0.96
CA THR A 372 2.89 23.02 -0.20
C THR A 372 3.64 22.58 -1.43
N PRO A 373 2.98 21.92 -2.40
CA PRO A 373 3.63 21.52 -3.63
C PRO A 373 4.27 22.71 -4.33
N LYS A 374 5.38 22.49 -5.02
CA LYS A 374 6.01 23.50 -5.85
C LYS A 374 5.04 24.03 -6.91
N GLN A 375 5.27 25.23 -7.39
CA GLN A 375 4.47 25.81 -8.46
C GLN A 375 4.51 24.90 -9.71
N GLY A 376 3.33 24.55 -10.24
CA GLY A 376 3.18 23.69 -11.40
C GLY A 376 2.98 22.21 -11.10
N TYR A 377 3.12 21.79 -9.83
CA TYR A 377 2.78 20.42 -9.43
C TYR A 377 1.31 20.12 -9.67
N LYS A 378 1.06 18.97 -10.27
CA LYS A 378 -0.29 18.45 -10.53
C LYS A 378 -0.32 16.98 -10.10
N TRP A 379 -1.07 16.68 -9.06
CA TRP A 379 -1.18 15.32 -8.52
C TRP A 379 -1.62 14.28 -9.57
N TYR A 380 -2.31 14.72 -10.60
CA TYR A 380 -2.82 13.90 -11.69
C TYR A 380 -1.87 13.80 -12.90
N ASP A 381 -0.70 14.44 -12.84
CA ASP A 381 0.32 14.43 -13.90
C ASP A 381 1.69 14.14 -13.30
N SER A 382 2.13 12.87 -13.39
CA SER A 382 3.41 12.41 -12.83
C SER A 382 4.63 13.10 -13.43
N SER A 383 4.52 13.73 -14.59
CA SER A 383 5.61 14.52 -15.21
C SER A 383 5.93 15.80 -14.42
N THR A 384 5.01 16.21 -13.52
CA THR A 384 5.17 17.38 -12.64
C THR A 384 5.70 17.02 -11.25
N TYR A 385 5.85 15.74 -10.93
CA TYR A 385 6.51 15.27 -9.71
C TYR A 385 8.00 15.63 -9.76
N ALA A 386 8.68 15.73 -8.62
CA ALA A 386 10.04 16.28 -8.54
C ALA A 386 11.06 15.66 -9.47
#